data_f45825a2ec4c57a45b9060da9cbcab3b
#
_entry.id   f45825a2ec4c57a45b9060da9cbcab3b
#
_cell.length_a   1.000
_cell.length_b   1.000
_cell.length_c   1.000
_cell.angle_alpha   90.00
_cell.angle_beta   90.00
_cell.angle_gamma   90.00
#
_symmetry.space_group_name_H-M   'P 1'
#
loop_
_entity.id
_entity.type
_entity.pdbx_description
1 polymer ?
#
loop_
_entity_poly.entity_id
_entity_poly.type
_entity_poly.pdbx_seq_one_letter_code
_entity_poly.pdbx_strand_id
1 'polypeptide(L)'
;MGADVKGGIERRDAVSATIDTRIGQACAEVGAGGLRRVSLPEVDSTRLLRLPLPGPVLSALAEGALTPATLLSSAGLNRVVIGPEQLAAGVNRPERSGSRWAGVDPRDILSSVLHDLRLLFDGDLDPRGLVFDYPIDLAWCGGFTRLIMMGMASIPPGTVTTYGALAAAARSPRAARAAGSVVGANPLGVVVPCHRVIGASGALTGFGGGLPLKVALLGLEEAAAAQS
;
A
#
# COMPACT_ATOMS: atom_id res chain seq x y z
N MET A 1 -8.18 23.40 -10.58
CA MET A 1 -6.76 23.80 -10.63
C MET A 1 -5.97 22.55 -10.98
N GLY A 2 -5.36 22.50 -12.19
CA GLY A 2 -4.69 21.32 -12.70
C GLY A 2 -3.52 20.93 -11.81
N ALA A 3 -3.44 19.65 -11.45
CA ALA A 3 -2.28 19.09 -10.78
C ALA A 3 -1.07 19.21 -11.72
N ASP A 4 0.03 19.80 -11.25
CA ASP A 4 1.30 19.84 -11.99
C ASP A 4 1.86 18.39 -12.09
N VAL A 5 1.39 17.67 -13.12
CA VAL A 5 1.94 16.37 -13.50
C VAL A 5 3.21 16.63 -14.29
N LYS A 6 4.38 16.32 -13.71
CA LYS A 6 5.67 16.50 -14.35
C LYS A 6 6.03 15.26 -15.18
N GLY A 7 6.21 15.46 -16.47
CA GLY A 7 6.90 14.57 -17.41
C GLY A 7 6.31 13.17 -17.55
N GLY A 8 5.37 12.98 -18.47
CA GLY A 8 4.96 11.65 -18.90
C GLY A 8 6.02 11.04 -19.85
N ILE A 9 6.50 9.82 -19.53
CA ILE A 9 7.29 8.99 -20.45
C ILE A 9 6.34 7.96 -21.03
N GLU A 10 6.09 8.05 -22.34
CA GLU A 10 5.36 7.01 -23.07
C GLU A 10 6.36 5.93 -23.51
N ARG A 11 6.20 4.71 -22.97
CA ARG A 11 6.76 3.51 -23.58
C ARG A 11 5.71 2.91 -24.52
N ARG A 12 6.12 2.11 -25.50
CA ARG A 12 5.21 1.56 -26.54
C ARG A 12 3.94 0.86 -25.99
N ASP A 13 3.92 0.50 -24.70
CA ASP A 13 2.86 -0.29 -24.07
C ASP A 13 2.44 0.21 -22.67
N ALA A 14 2.96 1.34 -22.22
CA ALA A 14 2.63 1.91 -20.91
C ALA A 14 2.79 3.43 -20.88
N VAL A 15 2.00 4.08 -20.01
CA VAL A 15 2.11 5.50 -19.67
C VAL A 15 2.54 5.64 -18.23
N SER A 16 3.40 6.62 -17.95
CA SER A 16 3.85 6.90 -16.58
C SER A 16 3.95 8.40 -16.32
N ALA A 17 3.72 8.82 -15.10
CA ALA A 17 3.91 10.20 -14.69
C ALA A 17 4.25 10.28 -13.20
N THR A 18 4.80 11.42 -12.81
CA THR A 18 5.20 11.75 -11.44
C THR A 18 4.36 12.91 -10.92
N ILE A 19 4.03 12.87 -9.64
CA ILE A 19 3.32 13.94 -8.95
C ILE A 19 4.09 14.37 -7.69
N ASP A 20 4.16 15.67 -7.46
CA ASP A 20 4.70 16.24 -6.23
C ASP A 20 3.64 16.18 -5.12
N THR A 21 4.05 15.77 -3.93
CA THR A 21 3.22 15.71 -2.72
C THR A 21 3.93 16.40 -1.55
N ARG A 22 3.22 16.64 -0.45
CA ARG A 22 3.82 17.25 0.76
C ARG A 22 5.01 16.48 1.32
N ILE A 23 5.04 15.17 1.11
CA ILE A 23 6.11 14.32 1.66
C ILE A 23 7.16 13.89 0.63
N GLY A 24 7.00 14.25 -0.63
CA GLY A 24 7.95 13.91 -1.70
C GLY A 24 7.26 13.55 -2.99
N GLN A 25 8.01 12.99 -3.94
CA GLN A 25 7.48 12.62 -5.25
C GLN A 25 6.95 11.18 -5.27
N ALA A 26 5.77 10.98 -5.81
CA ALA A 26 5.22 9.69 -6.15
C ALA A 26 5.13 9.52 -7.66
N CYS A 27 5.31 8.30 -8.16
CA CYS A 27 5.20 7.99 -9.59
C CYS A 27 4.29 6.77 -9.77
N ALA A 28 3.53 6.76 -10.86
CA ALA A 28 2.75 5.60 -11.27
C ALA A 28 3.02 5.24 -12.74
N GLU A 29 2.86 3.96 -13.08
CA GLU A 29 2.95 3.42 -14.43
C GLU A 29 1.76 2.51 -14.69
N VAL A 30 1.04 2.77 -15.78
CA VAL A 30 -0.15 2.04 -16.21
C VAL A 30 0.06 1.49 -17.61
N GLY A 31 -0.15 0.21 -17.79
CA GLY A 31 -0.16 -0.46 -19.10
C GLY A 31 -1.56 -0.89 -19.52
N ALA A 32 -1.67 -1.61 -20.63
CA ALA A 32 -2.94 -2.12 -21.14
C ALA A 32 -3.66 -3.07 -20.17
N GLY A 33 -2.91 -3.78 -19.31
CA GLY A 33 -3.47 -4.68 -18.28
C GLY A 33 -3.80 -3.98 -16.94
N GLY A 34 -3.55 -2.68 -16.82
CA GLY A 34 -3.76 -1.91 -15.59
C GLY A 34 -2.47 -1.37 -14.98
N LEU A 35 -2.52 -1.05 -13.69
CA LEU A 35 -1.42 -0.48 -12.92
C LEU A 35 -0.27 -1.49 -12.77
N ARG A 36 0.93 -1.11 -13.21
CA ARG A 36 2.15 -1.93 -13.20
C ARG A 36 3.11 -1.56 -12.08
N ARG A 37 3.17 -0.29 -11.75
CA ARG A 37 4.12 0.23 -10.75
C ARG A 37 3.57 1.44 -10.01
N VAL A 38 3.90 1.53 -8.75
CA VAL A 38 3.79 2.74 -7.94
C VAL A 38 5.10 2.90 -7.18
N SER A 39 5.82 3.97 -7.45
CA SER A 39 7.02 4.35 -6.70
C SER A 39 6.62 5.31 -5.59
N LEU A 40 7.00 4.95 -4.36
CA LEU A 40 6.69 5.74 -3.17
C LEU A 40 7.71 6.86 -3.00
N PRO A 41 7.34 7.96 -2.33
CA PRO A 41 8.28 9.02 -1.99
C PRO A 41 9.42 8.48 -1.13
N GLU A 42 10.64 8.96 -1.39
CA GLU A 42 11.73 8.87 -0.42
C GLU A 42 11.52 9.93 0.65
N VAL A 43 11.23 9.51 1.87
CA VAL A 43 10.79 10.41 2.94
C VAL A 43 11.72 10.32 4.13
N ASP A 44 12.13 11.49 4.64
CA ASP A 44 12.63 11.59 5.99
C ASP A 44 11.47 11.76 7.00
N SER A 45 11.74 11.44 8.26
CA SER A 45 10.73 11.51 9.33
C SER A 45 10.16 12.91 9.52
N THR A 46 10.94 13.97 9.22
CA THR A 46 10.52 15.37 9.44
C THR A 46 9.39 15.78 8.50
N ARG A 47 9.35 15.24 7.28
CA ARG A 47 8.26 15.48 6.33
C ARG A 47 6.98 14.77 6.76
N LEU A 48 7.09 13.57 7.34
CA LEU A 48 5.95 12.81 7.83
C LEU A 48 5.24 13.48 9.01
N LEU A 49 5.97 14.26 9.82
CA LEU A 49 5.38 15.04 10.93
C LEU A 49 4.40 16.13 10.48
N ARG A 50 4.32 16.42 9.18
CA ARG A 50 3.34 17.36 8.59
C ARG A 50 2.00 16.71 8.25
N LEU A 51 1.91 15.40 8.36
CA LEU A 51 0.67 14.66 8.12
C LEU A 51 -0.24 14.71 9.36
N PRO A 52 -1.57 14.62 9.18
CA PRO A 52 -2.53 14.59 10.29
C PRO A 52 -2.53 13.22 10.97
N LEU A 53 -1.46 12.90 11.67
CA LEU A 53 -1.24 11.61 12.35
C LEU A 53 -1.69 11.67 13.80
N PRO A 54 -2.12 10.53 14.40
CA PRO A 54 -2.38 10.43 15.84
C PRO A 54 -1.13 10.81 16.66
N GLY A 55 -1.35 11.46 17.83
CA GLY A 55 -0.28 11.92 18.70
C GLY A 55 0.80 10.87 19.01
N PRO A 56 0.44 9.63 19.41
CA PRO A 56 1.43 8.58 19.65
C PRO A 56 2.28 8.23 18.43
N VAL A 57 1.70 8.27 17.23
CA VAL A 57 2.42 8.06 15.95
C VAL A 57 3.40 9.19 15.70
N LEU A 58 2.98 10.44 15.92
CA LEU A 58 3.85 11.61 15.80
C LEU A 58 5.05 11.52 16.75
N SER A 59 4.83 11.12 18.01
CA SER A 59 5.90 10.92 19.00
C SER A 59 6.88 9.84 18.54
N ALA A 60 6.41 8.69 18.11
CA ALA A 60 7.25 7.60 17.62
C ALA A 60 8.10 7.99 16.41
N LEU A 61 7.56 8.81 15.50
CA LEU A 61 8.28 9.35 14.35
C LEU A 61 9.32 10.39 14.76
N ALA A 62 8.98 11.30 15.68
CA ALA A 62 9.87 12.37 16.15
C ALA A 62 11.07 11.82 16.94
N GLU A 63 10.87 10.78 17.74
CA GLU A 63 11.93 10.14 18.51
C GLU A 63 12.91 9.32 17.66
N GLY A 64 12.57 9.03 16.40
CA GLY A 64 13.39 8.22 15.50
C GLY A 64 13.61 6.78 15.98
N ALA A 65 12.82 6.31 16.94
CA ALA A 65 12.95 5.02 17.60
C ALA A 65 12.38 3.82 16.82
N LEU A 66 12.01 4.03 15.56
CA LEU A 66 11.39 2.99 14.73
C LEU A 66 12.43 2.00 14.20
N THR A 67 12.35 0.78 14.67
CA THR A 67 13.19 -0.34 14.23
C THR A 67 12.32 -1.49 13.68
N PRO A 68 12.89 -2.46 12.96
CA PRO A 68 12.14 -3.65 12.55
C PRO A 68 11.54 -4.47 13.70
N ALA A 69 12.00 -4.26 14.92
CA ALA A 69 11.47 -4.89 16.13
C ALA A 69 10.37 -4.06 16.82
N THR A 70 10.12 -2.81 16.38
CA THR A 70 9.06 -1.97 16.94
C THR A 70 7.69 -2.65 16.76
N LEU A 71 6.95 -2.80 17.85
CA LEU A 71 5.61 -3.38 17.81
C LEU A 71 4.57 -2.32 17.43
N LEU A 72 3.45 -2.74 16.85
CA LEU A 72 2.32 -1.86 16.56
C LEU A 72 1.89 -1.06 17.79
N SER A 73 1.74 -1.73 18.92
CA SER A 73 1.31 -1.10 20.18
C SER A 73 2.30 -0.05 20.68
N SER A 74 3.63 -0.27 20.53
CA SER A 74 4.64 0.71 20.94
C SER A 74 4.71 1.93 19.99
N ALA A 75 4.21 1.78 18.77
CA ALA A 75 4.00 2.89 17.83
C ALA A 75 2.64 3.58 18.03
N GLY A 76 1.88 3.20 19.05
CA GLY A 76 0.54 3.75 19.34
C GLY A 76 -0.54 3.28 18.38
N LEU A 77 -0.32 2.19 17.66
CA LEU A 77 -1.24 1.66 16.65
C LEU A 77 -2.00 0.45 17.21
N ASN A 78 -3.32 0.53 17.25
CA ASN A 78 -4.20 -0.57 17.66
C ASN A 78 -4.95 -1.09 16.42
N ARG A 79 -4.51 -2.25 15.89
CA ARG A 79 -5.05 -2.82 14.67
C ARG A 79 -5.66 -4.19 14.88
N VAL A 80 -6.77 -4.44 14.19
CA VAL A 80 -7.34 -5.77 14.08
C VAL A 80 -6.47 -6.63 13.18
N VAL A 81 -5.99 -7.76 13.71
CA VAL A 81 -5.21 -8.73 12.94
C VAL A 81 -6.16 -9.71 12.27
N ILE A 82 -6.20 -9.72 10.94
CA ILE A 82 -7.01 -10.68 10.19
C ILE A 82 -6.21 -11.94 9.86
N GLY A 83 -6.88 -13.07 9.95
CA GLY A 83 -6.29 -14.40 9.70
C GLY A 83 -6.40 -14.86 8.24
N PRO A 84 -5.92 -16.09 7.97
CA PRO A 84 -5.90 -16.64 6.61
C PRO A 84 -7.30 -16.86 6.01
N GLU A 85 -8.32 -17.09 6.84
CA GLU A 85 -9.69 -17.32 6.36
C GLU A 85 -10.30 -16.06 5.73
N GLN A 86 -10.11 -14.90 6.38
CA GLN A 86 -10.56 -13.62 5.85
C GLN A 86 -9.84 -13.25 4.55
N LEU A 87 -8.56 -13.64 4.42
CA LEU A 87 -7.76 -13.41 3.21
C LEU A 87 -8.12 -14.37 2.06
N ALA A 88 -8.58 -15.57 2.36
CA ALA A 88 -8.85 -16.61 1.36
C ALA A 88 -9.87 -16.18 0.32
N ALA A 89 -10.86 -15.39 0.71
CA ALA A 89 -11.85 -14.82 -0.21
C ALA A 89 -11.20 -13.88 -1.24
N GLY A 90 -10.21 -13.09 -0.81
CA GLY A 90 -9.47 -12.18 -1.69
C GLY A 90 -8.50 -12.91 -2.62
N VAL A 91 -7.79 -13.93 -2.09
CA VAL A 91 -6.85 -14.76 -2.87
C VAL A 91 -7.55 -15.47 -4.04
N ASN A 92 -8.80 -15.86 -3.84
CA ASN A 92 -9.59 -16.59 -4.85
C ASN A 92 -10.45 -15.66 -5.74
N ARG A 93 -10.42 -14.33 -5.54
CA ARG A 93 -11.13 -13.41 -6.44
C ARG A 93 -10.46 -13.42 -7.82
N PRO A 94 -11.25 -13.35 -8.92
CA PRO A 94 -10.68 -12.96 -10.20
C PRO A 94 -10.02 -11.59 -10.06
N GLU A 95 -9.00 -11.33 -10.89
CA GLU A 95 -8.31 -10.03 -10.89
C GLU A 95 -9.32 -8.89 -10.77
N ARG A 96 -8.95 -7.84 -10.03
CA ARG A 96 -9.71 -6.58 -9.96
C ARG A 96 -9.71 -5.89 -11.34
N SER A 97 -10.25 -6.56 -12.34
CA SER A 97 -10.71 -5.98 -13.58
C SER A 97 -12.14 -5.51 -13.34
N GLY A 98 -12.27 -4.51 -12.48
CA GLY A 98 -13.60 -3.96 -12.19
C GLY A 98 -14.25 -3.48 -13.48
N SER A 99 -15.50 -3.77 -13.68
CA SER A 99 -16.32 -3.26 -14.79
C SER A 99 -16.23 -1.73 -14.96
N ARG A 100 -15.90 -1.01 -13.88
CA ARG A 100 -15.66 0.44 -13.85
C ARG A 100 -14.52 0.88 -14.76
N TRP A 101 -13.46 0.08 -14.91
CA TRP A 101 -12.26 0.42 -15.67
C TRP A 101 -12.18 -0.28 -17.04
N ALA A 102 -13.19 -1.07 -17.41
CA ALA A 102 -13.23 -1.74 -18.69
C ALA A 102 -13.31 -0.71 -19.83
N GLY A 103 -12.32 -0.73 -20.74
CA GLY A 103 -12.24 0.19 -21.87
C GLY A 103 -11.82 1.63 -21.53
N VAL A 104 -11.41 1.91 -20.28
CA VAL A 104 -10.89 3.21 -19.87
C VAL A 104 -9.46 3.38 -20.39
N ASP A 105 -9.14 4.57 -20.91
CA ASP A 105 -7.78 4.90 -21.37
C ASP A 105 -6.79 4.78 -20.19
N PRO A 106 -5.62 4.13 -20.38
CA PRO A 106 -4.57 4.08 -19.36
C PRO A 106 -4.16 5.44 -18.80
N ARG A 107 -4.30 6.54 -19.56
CA ARG A 107 -4.04 7.90 -19.09
C ARG A 107 -5.04 8.37 -18.03
N ASP A 108 -6.30 7.99 -18.17
CA ASP A 108 -7.35 8.36 -17.19
C ASP A 108 -7.17 7.56 -15.90
N ILE A 109 -6.78 6.28 -16.01
CA ILE A 109 -6.40 5.46 -14.86
C ILE A 109 -5.19 6.09 -14.15
N LEU A 110 -4.15 6.47 -14.90
CA LEU A 110 -2.95 7.11 -14.38
C LEU A 110 -3.27 8.41 -13.65
N SER A 111 -4.10 9.27 -14.25
CA SER A 111 -4.53 10.54 -13.66
C SER A 111 -5.26 10.32 -12.33
N SER A 112 -6.15 9.33 -12.28
CA SER A 112 -6.89 8.98 -11.07
C SER A 112 -5.98 8.42 -9.97
N VAL A 113 -5.04 7.53 -10.31
CA VAL A 113 -4.05 6.99 -9.36
C VAL A 113 -3.19 8.11 -8.76
N LEU A 114 -2.68 9.01 -9.62
CA LEU A 114 -1.83 10.11 -9.15
C LEU A 114 -2.62 11.09 -8.28
N HIS A 115 -3.88 11.37 -8.61
CA HIS A 115 -4.76 12.20 -7.79
C HIS A 115 -4.93 11.59 -6.39
N ASP A 116 -5.25 10.30 -6.28
CA ASP A 116 -5.47 9.64 -5.02
C ASP A 116 -4.17 9.51 -4.19
N LEU A 117 -3.03 9.24 -4.86
CA LEU A 117 -1.72 9.25 -4.20
C LEU A 117 -1.37 10.64 -3.64
N ARG A 118 -1.72 11.71 -4.37
CA ARG A 118 -1.54 13.06 -3.88
C ARG A 118 -2.39 13.34 -2.65
N LEU A 119 -3.68 13.06 -2.71
CA LEU A 119 -4.57 13.24 -1.56
C LEU A 119 -4.07 12.47 -0.34
N LEU A 120 -3.62 11.22 -0.53
CA LEU A 120 -3.06 10.41 0.56
C LEU A 120 -1.82 11.07 1.17
N PHE A 121 -0.83 11.41 0.34
CA PHE A 121 0.45 11.93 0.81
C PHE A 121 0.43 13.43 1.16
N ASP A 122 -0.65 14.12 0.87
CA ASP A 122 -0.96 15.46 1.38
C ASP A 122 -1.79 15.39 2.68
N GLY A 123 -2.30 14.22 3.04
CA GLY A 123 -3.15 14.02 4.22
C GLY A 123 -4.59 14.49 4.04
N ASP A 124 -5.01 14.71 2.81
CA ASP A 124 -6.34 15.22 2.44
C ASP A 124 -7.30 14.08 2.00
N LEU A 125 -6.81 12.83 1.90
CA LEU A 125 -7.65 11.69 1.55
C LEU A 125 -8.58 11.35 2.71
N ASP A 126 -9.88 11.24 2.42
CA ASP A 126 -10.80 10.55 3.32
C ASP A 126 -10.30 9.11 3.48
N PRO A 127 -9.89 8.70 4.66
CA PRO A 127 -9.29 7.38 4.90
C PRO A 127 -10.23 6.21 4.63
N ARG A 128 -11.54 6.44 4.56
CA ARG A 128 -12.51 5.49 4.02
C ARG A 128 -12.28 5.23 2.53
N GLY A 129 -11.64 6.18 1.82
CA GLY A 129 -11.21 6.09 0.43
C GLY A 129 -9.89 5.32 0.21
N LEU A 130 -9.23 4.80 1.26
CA LEU A 130 -8.00 4.00 1.14
C LEU A 130 -8.22 2.60 0.53
N VAL A 131 -9.31 2.39 -0.16
CA VAL A 131 -9.56 1.24 -1.04
C VAL A 131 -9.25 1.67 -2.47
N PHE A 132 -8.02 1.52 -2.89
CA PHE A 132 -7.63 1.74 -4.27
C PHE A 132 -8.19 0.62 -5.16
N ASP A 133 -9.31 0.88 -5.84
CA ASP A 133 -9.98 -0.08 -6.75
C ASP A 133 -9.53 0.14 -8.20
N TYR A 134 -8.23 0.03 -8.42
CA TYR A 134 -7.63 0.10 -9.75
C TYR A 134 -7.40 -1.29 -10.32
N PRO A 135 -7.49 -1.47 -11.65
CA PRO A 135 -7.03 -2.68 -12.29
C PRO A 135 -5.51 -2.79 -12.09
N ILE A 136 -5.05 -3.93 -11.60
CA ILE A 136 -3.63 -4.22 -11.39
C ILE A 136 -3.15 -5.24 -12.40
N ASP A 137 -2.04 -4.93 -13.08
CA ASP A 137 -1.41 -5.87 -14.01
C ASP A 137 -0.53 -6.85 -13.25
N LEU A 138 -1.00 -8.08 -13.09
CA LEU A 138 -0.27 -9.20 -12.48
C LEU A 138 0.18 -10.24 -13.51
N ALA A 139 0.20 -9.90 -14.81
CA ALA A 139 0.62 -10.83 -15.88
C ALA A 139 2.09 -11.26 -15.74
N TRP A 140 2.91 -10.42 -15.07
CA TRP A 140 4.33 -10.70 -14.81
C TRP A 140 4.58 -11.79 -13.77
N CYS A 141 3.58 -12.17 -12.98
CA CYS A 141 3.74 -13.15 -11.92
C CYS A 141 2.64 -14.23 -11.98
N GLY A 142 2.97 -15.41 -11.46
CA GLY A 142 2.05 -16.54 -11.38
C GLY A 142 2.21 -17.32 -10.08
N GLY A 143 1.43 -18.37 -9.95
CA GLY A 143 1.53 -19.30 -8.83
C GLY A 143 1.45 -18.60 -7.47
N PHE A 144 2.39 -18.94 -6.58
CA PHE A 144 2.44 -18.43 -5.22
C PHE A 144 2.54 -16.90 -5.14
N THR A 145 3.37 -16.28 -5.99
CA THR A 145 3.54 -14.81 -6.01
C THR A 145 2.21 -14.11 -6.27
N ARG A 146 1.47 -14.57 -7.26
CA ARG A 146 0.15 -14.02 -7.59
C ARG A 146 -0.84 -14.17 -6.43
N LEU A 147 -0.89 -15.33 -5.79
CA LEU A 147 -1.76 -15.56 -4.63
C LEU A 147 -1.44 -14.62 -3.47
N ILE A 148 -0.15 -14.38 -3.17
CA ILE A 148 0.27 -13.41 -2.15
C ILE A 148 -0.14 -11.98 -2.54
N MET A 149 0.06 -11.56 -3.80
CA MET A 149 -0.34 -10.23 -4.26
C MET A 149 -1.86 -10.01 -4.13
N MET A 150 -2.67 -11.00 -4.53
CA MET A 150 -4.12 -10.95 -4.38
C MET A 150 -4.56 -10.92 -2.92
N GLY A 151 -3.92 -11.73 -2.07
CA GLY A 151 -4.14 -11.71 -0.62
C GLY A 151 -3.82 -10.35 0.00
N MET A 152 -2.69 -9.74 -0.36
CA MET A 152 -2.38 -8.38 0.09
C MET A 152 -3.41 -7.36 -0.37
N ALA A 153 -3.82 -7.41 -1.65
CA ALA A 153 -4.81 -6.50 -2.21
C ALA A 153 -6.19 -6.59 -1.53
N SER A 154 -6.47 -7.67 -0.81
CA SER A 154 -7.73 -7.87 -0.09
C SER A 154 -7.72 -7.43 1.37
N ILE A 155 -6.57 -6.98 1.90
CA ILE A 155 -6.47 -6.52 3.30
C ILE A 155 -7.21 -5.18 3.44
N PRO A 156 -8.28 -5.09 4.25
CA PRO A 156 -9.03 -3.84 4.40
C PRO A 156 -8.20 -2.75 5.10
N PRO A 157 -8.51 -1.46 4.84
CA PRO A 157 -8.01 -0.36 5.67
C PRO A 157 -8.32 -0.59 7.15
N GLY A 158 -7.48 -0.09 8.04
CA GLY A 158 -7.69 -0.25 9.47
C GLY A 158 -7.38 -1.64 10.01
N THR A 159 -6.99 -2.60 9.16
CA THR A 159 -6.60 -3.95 9.58
C THR A 159 -5.18 -4.28 9.17
N VAL A 160 -4.60 -5.29 9.79
CA VAL A 160 -3.29 -5.84 9.44
C VAL A 160 -3.35 -7.36 9.34
N THR A 161 -2.35 -7.95 8.73
CA THR A 161 -2.17 -9.40 8.70
C THR A 161 -0.70 -9.78 8.88
N THR A 162 -0.42 -11.06 9.03
CA THR A 162 0.96 -11.56 9.15
C THR A 162 1.42 -12.24 7.87
N TYR A 163 2.74 -12.32 7.68
CA TYR A 163 3.33 -13.11 6.57
C TYR A 163 2.89 -14.57 6.60
N GLY A 164 2.73 -15.14 7.81
CA GLY A 164 2.24 -16.52 7.97
C GLY A 164 0.79 -16.68 7.54
N ALA A 165 -0.08 -15.73 7.87
CA ALA A 165 -1.48 -15.73 7.46
C ALA A 165 -1.63 -15.59 5.94
N LEU A 166 -0.85 -14.71 5.30
CA LEU A 166 -0.80 -14.60 3.83
C LEU A 166 -0.34 -15.91 3.18
N ALA A 167 0.72 -16.53 3.70
CA ALA A 167 1.22 -17.80 3.19
C ALA A 167 0.19 -18.92 3.34
N ALA A 168 -0.53 -18.96 4.46
CA ALA A 168 -1.59 -19.95 4.70
C ALA A 168 -2.78 -19.74 3.75
N ALA A 169 -3.23 -18.49 3.55
CA ALA A 169 -4.26 -18.15 2.57
C ALA A 169 -3.86 -18.55 1.15
N ALA A 170 -2.58 -18.42 0.80
CA ALA A 170 -2.00 -18.89 -0.45
C ALA A 170 -1.72 -20.42 -0.47
N ARG A 171 -2.36 -21.21 0.41
CA ARG A 171 -2.25 -22.66 0.53
C ARG A 171 -0.82 -23.18 0.80
N SER A 172 0.02 -22.35 1.41
CA SER A 172 1.43 -22.66 1.69
C SER A 172 1.82 -22.23 3.10
N PRO A 173 1.22 -22.79 4.19
CA PRO A 173 1.35 -22.27 5.55
C PRO A 173 2.79 -22.25 6.11
N ARG A 174 3.70 -23.03 5.54
CA ARG A 174 5.11 -23.03 5.93
C ARG A 174 5.97 -22.02 5.15
N ALA A 175 5.39 -21.28 4.22
CA ALA A 175 6.11 -20.40 3.29
C ALA A 175 6.15 -18.92 3.75
N ALA A 176 6.09 -18.62 5.05
CA ALA A 176 6.07 -17.25 5.56
C ALA A 176 7.27 -16.40 5.10
N ARG A 177 8.49 -16.98 4.99
CA ARG A 177 9.67 -16.27 4.46
C ARG A 177 9.52 -15.93 2.98
N ALA A 178 9.02 -16.88 2.18
CA ALA A 178 8.77 -16.65 0.75
C ALA A 178 7.66 -15.58 0.56
N ALA A 179 6.61 -15.61 1.39
CA ALA A 179 5.61 -14.53 1.42
C ALA A 179 6.28 -13.17 1.72
N GLY A 180 7.18 -13.12 2.70
CA GLY A 180 7.96 -11.93 3.01
C GLY A 180 8.77 -11.40 1.83
N SER A 181 9.39 -12.26 1.05
CA SER A 181 10.11 -11.87 -0.17
C SER A 181 9.18 -11.26 -1.22
N VAL A 182 7.99 -11.83 -1.43
CA VAL A 182 6.98 -11.29 -2.36
C VAL A 182 6.46 -9.94 -1.87
N VAL A 183 6.14 -9.83 -0.57
CA VAL A 183 5.68 -8.57 0.05
C VAL A 183 6.73 -7.47 -0.11
N GLY A 184 8.01 -7.80 0.12
CA GLY A 184 9.12 -6.85 -0.03
C GLY A 184 9.40 -6.43 -1.48
N ALA A 185 9.06 -7.27 -2.45
CA ALA A 185 9.21 -7.00 -3.89
C ALA A 185 7.96 -6.37 -4.54
N ASN A 186 6.95 -6.00 -3.75
CA ASN A 186 5.70 -5.43 -4.24
C ASN A 186 5.94 -4.14 -5.07
N PRO A 187 5.67 -4.15 -6.39
CA PRO A 187 5.87 -2.97 -7.23
C PRO A 187 4.72 -1.95 -7.13
N LEU A 188 3.63 -2.29 -6.43
CA LEU A 188 2.37 -1.54 -6.35
C LEU A 188 2.15 -0.98 -4.94
N GLY A 189 3.19 -0.39 -4.35
CA GLY A 189 3.15 0.12 -2.98
C GLY A 189 1.89 0.98 -2.72
N VAL A 190 1.29 0.84 -1.54
CA VAL A 190 0.05 1.50 -1.11
C VAL A 190 -1.20 0.94 -1.80
N VAL A 191 -1.26 0.88 -3.14
CA VAL A 191 -2.39 0.32 -3.89
C VAL A 191 -2.58 -1.16 -3.58
N VAL A 192 -1.47 -1.92 -3.54
CA VAL A 192 -1.42 -3.24 -2.90
C VAL A 192 -0.77 -3.06 -1.53
N PRO A 193 -1.53 -3.12 -0.43
CA PRO A 193 -1.14 -2.55 0.85
C PRO A 193 -0.15 -3.42 1.65
N CYS A 194 1.09 -3.54 1.16
CA CYS A 194 2.15 -4.27 1.87
C CYS A 194 2.50 -3.63 3.24
N HIS A 195 2.16 -2.36 3.48
CA HIS A 195 2.29 -1.73 4.79
C HIS A 195 1.38 -2.37 5.85
N ARG A 196 0.28 -3.03 5.46
CA ARG A 196 -0.63 -3.77 6.35
C ARG A 196 -0.13 -5.18 6.70
N VAL A 197 1.06 -5.59 6.23
CA VAL A 197 1.66 -6.89 6.56
C VAL A 197 2.73 -6.72 7.62
N ILE A 198 2.62 -7.48 8.73
CA ILE A 198 3.47 -7.36 9.92
C ILE A 198 4.07 -8.71 10.34
N GLY A 199 5.02 -8.69 11.25
CA GLY A 199 5.54 -9.89 11.90
C GLY A 199 4.50 -10.57 12.79
N ALA A 200 4.67 -11.85 13.08
CA ALA A 200 3.77 -12.64 13.92
C ALA A 200 3.69 -12.13 15.37
N SER A 201 4.73 -11.45 15.85
CA SER A 201 4.75 -10.80 17.17
C SER A 201 4.13 -9.40 17.18
N GLY A 202 3.58 -8.91 16.06
CA GLY A 202 3.17 -7.52 15.88
C GLY A 202 4.31 -6.59 15.45
N ALA A 203 5.51 -7.12 15.20
CA ALA A 203 6.67 -6.33 14.80
C ALA A 203 6.46 -5.69 13.41
N LEU A 204 6.84 -4.41 13.32
CA LEU A 204 6.86 -3.64 12.07
C LEU A 204 8.12 -4.01 11.29
N THR A 205 8.01 -5.02 10.46
CA THR A 205 9.10 -5.47 9.59
C THR A 205 9.27 -4.55 8.38
N GLY A 206 10.36 -4.74 7.61
CA GLY A 206 10.76 -3.90 6.50
C GLY A 206 9.66 -3.50 5.52
N PHE A 207 9.82 -2.32 4.94
CA PHE A 207 8.92 -1.72 3.95
C PHE A 207 9.74 -0.95 2.91
N GLY A 208 9.34 -0.99 1.64
CA GLY A 208 10.11 -0.36 0.54
C GLY A 208 10.28 1.15 0.70
N GLY A 209 9.30 1.85 1.26
CA GLY A 209 9.38 3.27 1.61
C GLY A 209 9.98 3.57 3.00
N GLY A 210 10.55 2.57 3.68
CA GLY A 210 11.07 2.71 5.04
C GLY A 210 10.01 2.57 6.14
N LEU A 211 10.44 2.20 7.35
CA LEU A 211 9.54 2.04 8.49
C LEU A 211 8.80 3.32 8.88
N PRO A 212 9.40 4.52 8.84
CA PRO A 212 8.68 5.75 9.13
C PRO A 212 7.44 5.94 8.24
N LEU A 213 7.56 5.70 6.93
CA LEU A 213 6.42 5.79 6.02
C LEU A 213 5.37 4.70 6.28
N LYS A 214 5.79 3.48 6.63
CA LYS A 214 4.88 2.40 7.01
C LYS A 214 4.03 2.80 8.22
N VAL A 215 4.66 3.33 9.26
CA VAL A 215 3.98 3.78 10.49
C VAL A 215 3.04 4.94 10.18
N ALA A 216 3.45 5.90 9.36
CA ALA A 216 2.61 7.01 8.95
C ALA A 216 1.37 6.55 8.18
N LEU A 217 1.51 5.63 7.23
CA LEU A 217 0.37 5.07 6.47
C LEU A 217 -0.62 4.35 7.40
N LEU A 218 -0.12 3.52 8.32
CA LEU A 218 -0.97 2.90 9.32
C LEU A 218 -1.64 3.94 10.22
N GLY A 219 -0.93 4.98 10.64
CA GLY A 219 -1.47 6.07 11.45
C GLY A 219 -2.58 6.87 10.74
N LEU A 220 -2.42 7.18 9.46
CA LEU A 220 -3.47 7.81 8.65
C LEU A 220 -4.74 6.97 8.62
N GLU A 221 -4.61 5.65 8.42
CA GLU A 221 -5.74 4.74 8.43
C GLU A 221 -6.45 4.68 9.79
N GLU A 222 -5.70 4.79 10.91
CA GLU A 222 -6.28 4.77 12.25
C GLU A 222 -7.03 6.05 12.56
N ALA A 223 -6.46 7.19 12.21
CA ALA A 223 -7.12 8.49 12.36
C ALA A 223 -8.49 8.52 11.69
N ALA A 224 -8.62 7.80 10.60
CA ALA A 224 -9.83 7.65 9.83
C ALA A 224 -10.87 6.74 10.47
N ALA A 225 -10.44 5.62 10.97
CA ALA A 225 -11.34 4.68 11.67
C ALA A 225 -11.94 5.31 12.94
N ALA A 226 -11.21 6.23 13.57
CA ALA A 226 -11.67 6.93 14.79
C ALA A 226 -12.74 8.01 14.49
N GLN A 227 -12.95 8.42 13.23
CA GLN A 227 -13.94 9.41 12.80
C GLN A 227 -15.24 8.77 12.26
N SER A 228 -15.33 7.46 12.24
CA SER A 228 -16.46 6.65 11.77
C SER A 228 -17.30 6.14 12.91
#